data_8be359f5a719ea8cc2f39e03bb1f39cc
#
_entry.id   8be359f5a719ea8cc2f39e03bb1f39cc
#
_cell.length_a   1.000
_cell.length_b   1.000
_cell.length_c   1.000
_cell.angle_alpha   90.00
_cell.angle_beta   90.00
_cell.angle_gamma   90.00
#
_symmetry.space_group_name_H-M   'P 1'
#
loop_
_entity.id
_entity.type
_entity.pdbx_description
1 polymer ?
#
loop_
_entity_poly.entity_id
_entity_poly.type
_entity_poly.pdbx_seq_one_letter_code
_entity_poly.pdbx_strand_id
1 'polypeptide(L)'
;MTELPTTLQEKVRNQEEDVTDFTSQVQELLEKAGYTIAEINDQKPWGAYIRIANEQADSFIEDFFSDLTPEEARMGNQEAEVSPKILIVKPGQRLSLQTHARRAERWKFLTQGRYVKGESEDTAQEYEAQPGDVVQFQKGDLHRLCGVDTEFVVVAEIWQHVDLTQLSDEDDIVRLEDDYSR
;
A
#
# COMPACT_ATOMS: atom_id res chain seq x y z
N MET A 1 -11.15 0.66 -17.69
CA MET A 1 -10.73 -0.09 -16.48
C MET A 1 -9.61 -1.01 -16.93
N THR A 2 -8.45 -0.83 -16.40
CA THR A 2 -7.30 -1.69 -16.69
C THR A 2 -7.56 -3.09 -16.11
N GLU A 3 -7.14 -4.12 -16.84
CA GLU A 3 -7.31 -5.53 -16.43
C GLU A 3 -6.41 -5.90 -15.22
N LEU A 4 -5.38 -5.09 -14.94
CA LEU A 4 -4.35 -5.38 -13.95
C LEU A 4 -4.88 -5.59 -12.53
N PRO A 5 -5.73 -4.73 -11.94
CA PRO A 5 -6.26 -4.97 -10.60
C PRO A 5 -7.05 -6.28 -10.50
N THR A 6 -7.83 -6.60 -11.54
CA THR A 6 -8.61 -7.84 -11.61
C THR A 6 -7.71 -9.07 -11.72
N THR A 7 -6.67 -9.00 -12.55
CA THR A 7 -5.70 -10.10 -12.73
C THR A 7 -4.92 -10.37 -11.44
N LEU A 8 -4.55 -9.32 -10.68
CA LEU A 8 -3.93 -9.48 -9.36
C LEU A 8 -4.88 -10.16 -8.37
N GLN A 9 -6.17 -9.79 -8.36
CA GLN A 9 -7.18 -10.42 -7.51
C GLN A 9 -7.37 -11.92 -7.80
N GLU A 10 -7.30 -12.32 -9.06
CA GLU A 10 -7.48 -13.72 -9.46
C GLU A 10 -6.31 -14.62 -9.05
N LYS A 11 -5.09 -14.09 -9.00
CA LYS A 11 -3.88 -14.85 -8.64
C LYS A 11 -3.73 -15.14 -7.15
N VAL A 12 -4.28 -14.31 -6.27
CA VAL A 12 -4.08 -14.40 -4.80
C VAL A 12 -4.68 -15.67 -4.17
N ARG A 13 -5.43 -16.46 -4.91
CA ARG A 13 -6.17 -17.64 -4.39
C ARG A 13 -5.32 -18.88 -4.10
N ASN A 14 -4.00 -18.83 -4.27
CA ASN A 14 -3.13 -20.00 -4.06
C ASN A 14 -2.43 -19.92 -2.69
N GLN A 15 -2.96 -20.63 -1.70
CA GLN A 15 -2.65 -20.51 -0.26
C GLN A 15 -1.34 -21.15 0.21
N GLU A 16 -0.64 -21.91 -0.62
CA GLU A 16 0.56 -22.67 -0.24
C GLU A 16 1.87 -22.03 -0.73
N GLU A 17 1.83 -20.85 -1.30
CA GLU A 17 2.95 -20.23 -1.96
C GLU A 17 3.84 -19.47 -0.97
N ASP A 18 5.16 -19.57 -1.16
CA ASP A 18 6.12 -18.72 -0.45
C ASP A 18 5.95 -17.24 -0.86
N VAL A 19 6.19 -16.31 0.08
CA VAL A 19 6.04 -14.88 -0.19
C VAL A 19 6.96 -14.39 -1.31
N THR A 20 8.15 -14.95 -1.46
CA THR A 20 9.10 -14.60 -2.51
C THR A 20 8.58 -15.03 -3.89
N ASP A 21 8.04 -16.24 -3.99
CA ASP A 21 7.44 -16.75 -5.23
C ASP A 21 6.21 -15.94 -5.61
N PHE A 22 5.33 -15.65 -4.65
CA PHE A 22 4.16 -14.81 -4.86
C PHE A 22 4.54 -13.38 -5.29
N THR A 23 5.52 -12.76 -4.62
CA THR A 23 6.03 -11.43 -4.98
C THR A 23 6.59 -11.40 -6.40
N SER A 24 7.31 -12.45 -6.81
CA SER A 24 7.85 -12.58 -8.17
C SER A 24 6.73 -12.64 -9.22
N GLN A 25 5.63 -13.33 -8.94
CA GLN A 25 4.48 -13.37 -9.85
C GLN A 25 3.77 -12.01 -9.95
N VAL A 26 3.63 -11.29 -8.81
CA VAL A 26 3.07 -9.92 -8.81
C VAL A 26 3.98 -8.99 -9.61
N GLN A 27 5.29 -9.08 -9.43
CA GLN A 27 6.27 -8.32 -10.23
C GLN A 27 6.08 -8.57 -11.73
N GLU A 28 6.04 -9.84 -12.17
CA GLU A 28 5.84 -10.17 -13.58
C GLU A 28 4.55 -9.56 -14.17
N LEU A 29 3.46 -9.50 -13.39
CA LEU A 29 2.21 -8.89 -13.83
C LEU A 29 2.35 -7.38 -14.00
N LEU A 30 3.02 -6.71 -13.06
CA LEU A 30 3.29 -5.28 -13.12
C LEU A 30 4.17 -4.94 -14.32
N GLU A 31 5.26 -5.70 -14.55
CA GLU A 31 6.15 -5.51 -15.70
C GLU A 31 5.43 -5.75 -17.04
N LYS A 32 4.58 -6.79 -17.12
CA LYS A 32 3.74 -7.04 -18.31
C LYS A 32 2.72 -5.92 -18.57
N ALA A 33 2.26 -5.25 -17.52
CA ALA A 33 1.41 -4.06 -17.63
C ALA A 33 2.19 -2.79 -17.98
N GLY A 34 3.54 -2.87 -18.09
CA GLY A 34 4.40 -1.78 -18.50
C GLY A 34 5.01 -0.98 -17.35
N TYR A 35 4.86 -1.43 -16.11
CA TYR A 35 5.47 -0.77 -14.96
C TYR A 35 6.96 -1.10 -14.83
N THR A 36 7.73 -0.10 -14.47
CA THR A 36 9.14 -0.22 -14.09
C THR A 36 9.23 -0.36 -12.57
N ILE A 37 9.86 -1.42 -12.12
CA ILE A 37 10.05 -1.68 -10.69
C ILE A 37 11.28 -0.90 -10.21
N ALA A 38 11.09 -0.03 -9.23
CA ALA A 38 12.17 0.73 -8.59
C ALA A 38 12.82 -0.03 -7.44
N GLU A 39 12.03 -0.81 -6.69
CA GLU A 39 12.50 -1.58 -5.55
C GLU A 39 11.59 -2.76 -5.24
N ILE A 40 12.17 -3.88 -4.81
CA ILE A 40 11.46 -5.01 -4.23
C ILE A 40 12.11 -5.32 -2.87
N ASN A 41 11.28 -5.56 -1.87
CA ASN A 41 11.74 -6.10 -0.60
C ASN A 41 10.76 -7.17 -0.11
N ASP A 42 11.16 -8.42 -0.27
CA ASP A 42 10.43 -9.63 0.13
C ASP A 42 10.97 -10.26 1.43
N GLN A 43 11.90 -9.56 2.09
CA GLN A 43 12.52 -10.02 3.35
C GLN A 43 11.87 -9.40 4.59
N LYS A 44 10.74 -8.71 4.42
CA LYS A 44 10.01 -8.19 5.58
C LYS A 44 9.35 -9.33 6.35
N PRO A 45 9.42 -9.34 7.69
CA PRO A 45 8.80 -10.40 8.48
C PRO A 45 7.29 -10.52 8.26
N TRP A 46 6.62 -9.40 7.96
CA TRP A 46 5.19 -9.35 7.67
C TRP A 46 4.81 -9.69 6.21
N GLY A 47 5.78 -9.69 5.28
CA GLY A 47 5.50 -9.94 3.86
C GLY A 47 6.49 -9.26 2.94
N ALA A 48 6.00 -8.53 1.94
CA ALA A 48 6.80 -7.87 0.93
C ALA A 48 6.19 -6.53 0.48
N TYR A 49 7.00 -5.72 -0.22
CA TYR A 49 6.50 -4.62 -1.03
C TYR A 49 7.25 -4.52 -2.36
N ILE A 50 6.55 -3.98 -3.36
CA ILE A 50 7.07 -3.63 -4.66
C ILE A 50 6.82 -2.14 -4.87
N ARG A 51 7.88 -1.35 -5.01
CA ARG A 51 7.78 0.08 -5.31
C ARG A 51 7.94 0.31 -6.81
N ILE A 52 7.00 1.05 -7.39
CA ILE A 52 6.99 1.44 -8.79
C ILE A 52 7.84 2.71 -8.96
N ALA A 53 8.46 2.86 -10.12
CA ALA A 53 9.20 4.08 -10.45
C ALA A 53 8.29 5.31 -10.41
N ASN A 54 8.75 6.39 -9.76
CA ASN A 54 7.92 7.58 -9.52
C ASN A 54 7.50 8.29 -10.83
N GLU A 55 8.24 8.09 -11.92
CA GLU A 55 7.89 8.57 -13.26
C GLU A 55 6.59 7.96 -13.80
N GLN A 56 6.18 6.81 -13.26
CA GLN A 56 4.94 6.12 -13.61
C GLN A 56 3.83 6.26 -12.56
N ALA A 57 4.04 7.13 -11.57
CA ALA A 57 3.06 7.35 -10.51
C ALA A 57 1.71 7.82 -11.04
N ASP A 58 1.69 8.64 -12.09
CA ASP A 58 0.45 9.12 -12.67
C ASP A 58 -0.36 7.97 -13.28
N SER A 59 0.30 7.08 -14.05
CA SER A 59 -0.34 5.87 -14.58
C SER A 59 -0.83 4.94 -13.45
N PHE A 60 -0.06 4.81 -12.37
CA PHE A 60 -0.47 4.01 -11.22
C PHE A 60 -1.71 4.58 -10.53
N ILE A 61 -1.79 5.92 -10.38
CA ILE A 61 -2.97 6.59 -9.83
C ILE A 61 -4.18 6.33 -10.73
N GLU A 62 -4.05 6.52 -12.04
CA GLU A 62 -5.13 6.28 -13.00
C GLU A 62 -5.63 4.84 -13.00
N ASP A 63 -4.73 3.85 -12.86
CA ASP A 63 -5.06 2.43 -12.86
C ASP A 63 -5.71 1.97 -11.55
N PHE A 64 -5.23 2.46 -10.42
CA PHE A 64 -5.66 1.96 -9.11
C PHE A 64 -6.64 2.89 -8.38
N PHE A 65 -6.62 4.20 -8.62
CA PHE A 65 -7.39 5.20 -7.87
C PHE A 65 -8.22 6.09 -8.81
N SER A 66 -9.21 5.48 -9.50
CA SER A 66 -10.03 6.15 -10.52
C SER A 66 -10.84 7.36 -10.03
N ASP A 67 -10.93 7.57 -8.73
CA ASP A 67 -11.60 8.68 -8.05
C ASP A 67 -10.63 9.80 -7.62
N LEU A 68 -9.35 9.71 -8.02
CA LEU A 68 -8.30 10.67 -7.72
C LEU A 68 -7.50 10.98 -8.99
N THR A 69 -7.25 12.24 -9.25
CA THR A 69 -6.37 12.64 -10.35
C THR A 69 -4.91 12.71 -9.90
N PRO A 70 -3.92 12.51 -10.79
CA PRO A 70 -2.51 12.73 -10.48
C PRO A 70 -2.22 14.14 -9.95
N GLU A 71 -2.90 15.16 -10.47
CA GLU A 71 -2.76 16.55 -10.01
C GLU A 71 -3.21 16.73 -8.56
N GLU A 72 -4.35 16.12 -8.18
CA GLU A 72 -4.83 16.14 -6.80
C GLU A 72 -3.90 15.38 -5.86
N ALA A 73 -3.43 14.19 -6.26
CA ALA A 73 -2.50 13.40 -5.46
C ALA A 73 -1.19 14.14 -5.16
N ARG A 74 -0.71 14.94 -6.11
CA ARG A 74 0.53 15.71 -6.02
C ARG A 74 0.33 17.16 -5.53
N MET A 75 -0.90 17.57 -5.23
CA MET A 75 -1.23 18.97 -4.89
C MET A 75 -0.74 19.96 -5.98
N GLY A 76 -0.79 19.57 -7.26
CA GLY A 76 -0.32 20.38 -8.38
C GLY A 76 1.20 20.47 -8.53
N ASN A 77 1.99 19.81 -7.67
CA ASN A 77 3.45 19.79 -7.77
C ASN A 77 3.93 18.46 -8.43
N GLN A 78 4.36 18.52 -9.67
CA GLN A 78 4.81 17.35 -10.43
C GLN A 78 6.07 16.68 -9.85
N GLU A 79 6.85 17.42 -9.07
CA GLU A 79 8.06 16.89 -8.40
C GLU A 79 7.73 16.17 -7.07
N ALA A 80 6.51 16.29 -6.56
CA ALA A 80 6.10 15.61 -5.32
C ALA A 80 6.06 14.09 -5.53
N GLU A 81 6.90 13.36 -4.81
CA GLU A 81 6.91 11.90 -4.84
C GLU A 81 5.66 11.35 -4.16
N VAL A 82 4.92 10.48 -4.84
CA VAL A 82 3.76 9.78 -4.27
C VAL A 82 4.05 8.32 -3.92
N SER A 83 5.28 7.88 -4.13
CA SER A 83 5.81 6.57 -3.74
C SER A 83 4.85 5.39 -4.00
N PRO A 84 4.45 5.15 -5.26
CA PRO A 84 3.46 4.12 -5.57
C PRO A 84 4.00 2.73 -5.24
N LYS A 85 3.24 1.96 -4.44
CA LYS A 85 3.65 0.64 -3.95
C LYS A 85 2.54 -0.39 -4.08
N ILE A 86 2.92 -1.64 -4.25
CA ILE A 86 2.09 -2.79 -3.94
C ILE A 86 2.61 -3.42 -2.65
N LEU A 87 1.77 -3.47 -1.63
CA LEU A 87 2.04 -4.13 -0.35
C LEU A 87 1.48 -5.54 -0.41
N ILE A 88 2.23 -6.52 0.10
CA ILE A 88 1.86 -7.94 0.16
C ILE A 88 2.04 -8.42 1.58
N VAL A 89 0.95 -8.71 2.28
CA VAL A 89 0.99 -9.17 3.68
C VAL A 89 0.71 -10.65 3.75
N LYS A 90 1.59 -11.39 4.42
CA LYS A 90 1.44 -12.84 4.64
C LYS A 90 0.23 -13.16 5.51
N PRO A 91 -0.35 -14.37 5.35
CA PRO A 91 -1.39 -14.85 6.24
C PRO A 91 -1.01 -14.70 7.72
N GLY A 92 -1.93 -14.17 8.53
CA GLY A 92 -1.76 -13.96 9.95
C GLY A 92 -0.72 -12.92 10.38
N GLN A 93 -0.05 -12.25 9.44
CA GLN A 93 0.93 -11.21 9.72
C GLN A 93 0.32 -9.81 9.63
N ARG A 94 1.04 -8.80 10.14
CA ARG A 94 0.58 -7.41 10.08
C ARG A 94 1.76 -6.44 10.10
N LEU A 95 1.58 -5.24 9.57
CA LEU A 95 2.56 -4.16 9.66
C LEU A 95 2.58 -3.57 11.08
N SER A 96 3.50 -2.66 11.36
CA SER A 96 3.47 -1.86 12.59
C SER A 96 2.20 -1.01 12.67
N LEU A 97 1.72 -0.72 13.88
CA LEU A 97 0.81 0.40 14.11
C LEU A 97 1.61 1.68 14.01
N GLN A 98 1.29 2.53 13.05
CA GLN A 98 2.13 3.66 12.66
C GLN A 98 1.33 4.91 12.34
N THR A 99 2.02 6.04 12.31
CA THR A 99 1.49 7.32 11.88
C THR A 99 2.54 8.13 11.13
N HIS A 100 2.10 9.10 10.34
CA HIS A 100 2.95 9.98 9.54
C HIS A 100 2.68 11.45 9.85
N ALA A 101 3.75 12.23 10.00
CA ALA A 101 3.67 13.64 10.38
C ALA A 101 3.55 14.59 9.19
N ARG A 102 3.87 14.14 7.96
CA ARG A 102 3.99 15.02 6.78
C ARG A 102 3.17 14.58 5.58
N ARG A 103 2.54 13.37 5.64
CA ARG A 103 1.73 12.83 4.55
C ARG A 103 0.44 12.22 5.04
N ALA A 104 -0.51 12.12 4.14
CA ALA A 104 -1.63 11.21 4.15
C ALA A 104 -1.28 9.96 3.31
N GLU A 105 -1.99 8.87 3.50
CA GLU A 105 -1.86 7.66 2.68
C GLU A 105 -3.21 7.22 2.14
N ARG A 106 -3.18 6.63 0.94
CA ARG A 106 -4.36 6.10 0.31
C ARG A 106 -4.10 4.66 -0.11
N TRP A 107 -4.95 3.75 0.35
CA TRP A 107 -4.86 2.32 0.07
C TRP A 107 -6.07 1.86 -0.72
N LYS A 108 -5.83 1.04 -1.75
CA LYS A 108 -6.86 0.26 -2.42
C LYS A 108 -6.60 -1.21 -2.19
N PHE A 109 -7.55 -1.89 -1.59
CA PHE A 109 -7.49 -3.33 -1.39
C PHE A 109 -7.72 -4.05 -2.72
N LEU A 110 -6.77 -4.88 -3.12
CA LEU A 110 -6.87 -5.73 -4.30
C LEU A 110 -7.41 -7.11 -3.93
N THR A 111 -7.32 -7.49 -2.66
CA THR A 111 -7.85 -8.71 -2.07
C THR A 111 -8.66 -8.36 -0.82
N GLN A 112 -9.37 -9.34 -0.26
CA GLN A 112 -9.93 -9.17 1.08
C GLN A 112 -8.79 -8.94 2.08
N GLY A 113 -9.01 -8.07 3.06
CA GLY A 113 -8.02 -7.74 4.07
C GLY A 113 -8.62 -7.11 5.31
N ARG A 114 -7.75 -6.75 6.24
CA ARG A 114 -8.13 -5.99 7.45
C ARG A 114 -7.17 -4.83 7.65
N TYR A 115 -7.63 -3.79 8.29
CA TYR A 115 -6.79 -2.65 8.67
C TYR A 115 -7.26 -2.04 9.98
N VAL A 116 -6.31 -1.44 10.70
CA VAL A 116 -6.61 -0.59 11.86
C VAL A 116 -6.58 0.86 11.42
N LYS A 117 -7.52 1.66 11.92
CA LYS A 117 -7.56 3.11 11.74
C LYS A 117 -8.10 3.81 12.97
N GLY A 118 -7.52 4.96 13.33
CA GLY A 118 -7.99 5.85 14.39
C GLY A 118 -7.17 7.13 14.48
N GLU A 119 -7.69 8.13 15.19
CA GLU A 119 -6.97 9.38 15.45
C GLU A 119 -6.02 9.26 16.65
N SER A 120 -6.20 8.25 17.48
CA SER A 120 -5.41 7.93 18.67
C SER A 120 -5.51 6.44 18.99
N GLU A 121 -4.68 5.93 19.92
CA GLU A 121 -4.74 4.54 20.38
C GLU A 121 -6.12 4.19 20.97
N ASP A 122 -6.75 5.13 21.68
CA ASP A 122 -8.08 4.92 22.29
C ASP A 122 -9.20 4.83 21.23
N THR A 123 -9.01 5.42 20.05
CA THR A 123 -10.01 5.46 18.97
C THR A 123 -9.69 4.50 17.83
N ALA A 124 -8.49 3.89 17.84
CA ALA A 124 -8.07 2.95 16.81
C ALA A 124 -8.92 1.67 16.85
N GLN A 125 -9.52 1.32 15.72
CA GLN A 125 -10.37 0.13 15.57
C GLN A 125 -9.95 -0.66 14.34
N GLU A 126 -10.16 -1.98 14.38
CA GLU A 126 -9.95 -2.86 13.24
C GLU A 126 -11.22 -2.88 12.35
N TYR A 127 -11.00 -2.84 11.05
CA TYR A 127 -12.00 -2.87 10.00
C TYR A 127 -11.69 -3.98 9.01
N GLU A 128 -12.72 -4.59 8.44
CA GLU A 128 -12.60 -5.46 7.27
C GLU A 128 -12.66 -4.64 5.98
N ALA A 129 -11.95 -5.09 4.96
CA ALA A 129 -11.96 -4.51 3.62
C ALA A 129 -12.16 -5.60 2.56
N GLN A 130 -12.94 -5.26 1.55
CA GLN A 130 -13.21 -6.11 0.39
C GLN A 130 -12.36 -5.68 -0.82
N PRO A 131 -12.14 -6.56 -1.80
CA PRO A 131 -11.49 -6.18 -3.05
C PRO A 131 -12.20 -4.99 -3.72
N GLY A 132 -11.43 -3.94 -4.01
CA GLY A 132 -11.91 -2.69 -4.58
C GLY A 132 -12.14 -1.56 -3.56
N ASP A 133 -12.20 -1.88 -2.25
CA ASP A 133 -12.33 -0.84 -1.22
C ASP A 133 -11.13 0.09 -1.20
N VAL A 134 -11.41 1.38 -1.09
CA VAL A 134 -10.40 2.44 -0.97
C VAL A 134 -10.48 3.06 0.42
N VAL A 135 -9.35 3.14 1.10
CA VAL A 135 -9.24 3.71 2.44
C VAL A 135 -8.28 4.89 2.41
N GLN A 136 -8.74 6.03 2.91
CA GLN A 136 -7.93 7.24 3.06
C GLN A 136 -7.49 7.39 4.52
N PHE A 137 -6.20 7.51 4.77
CA PHE A 137 -5.63 7.90 6.05
C PHE A 137 -5.17 9.34 5.96
N GLN A 138 -5.59 10.17 6.91
CA GLN A 138 -5.15 11.54 6.99
C GLN A 138 -3.77 11.62 7.66
N LYS A 139 -3.07 12.74 7.48
CA LYS A 139 -1.89 13.05 8.26
C LYS A 139 -2.19 12.91 9.75
N GLY A 140 -1.39 12.12 10.46
CA GLY A 140 -1.55 11.88 11.89
C GLY A 140 -2.44 10.70 12.27
N ASP A 141 -3.25 10.16 11.35
CA ASP A 141 -4.03 8.96 11.62
C ASP A 141 -3.11 7.79 11.99
N LEU A 142 -3.50 7.07 13.02
CA LEU A 142 -2.93 5.75 13.33
C LEU A 142 -3.49 4.73 12.35
N HIS A 143 -2.62 3.93 11.76
CA HIS A 143 -3.04 2.88 10.84
C HIS A 143 -2.10 1.68 10.84
N ARG A 144 -2.63 0.54 10.44
CA ARG A 144 -1.92 -0.75 10.33
C ARG A 144 -2.61 -1.62 9.28
N LEU A 145 -1.87 -2.14 8.34
CA LEU A 145 -2.38 -3.18 7.43
C LEU A 145 -2.23 -4.54 8.09
N CYS A 146 -3.30 -5.34 8.06
CA CYS A 146 -3.37 -6.65 8.68
C CYS A 146 -3.71 -7.73 7.65
N GLY A 147 -3.00 -8.86 7.74
CA GLY A 147 -3.31 -10.06 6.99
C GLY A 147 -4.60 -10.72 7.46
N VAL A 148 -5.20 -11.52 6.58
CA VAL A 148 -6.21 -12.52 6.94
C VAL A 148 -5.52 -13.87 7.18
N ASP A 149 -6.27 -14.86 7.70
CA ASP A 149 -5.63 -16.09 8.17
C ASP A 149 -5.20 -17.05 7.05
N THR A 150 -5.78 -16.93 5.85
CA THR A 150 -5.73 -17.97 4.83
C THR A 150 -5.09 -17.57 3.50
N GLU A 151 -4.91 -16.26 3.23
CA GLU A 151 -4.41 -15.80 1.94
C GLU A 151 -3.60 -14.51 2.08
N PHE A 152 -2.81 -14.18 1.06
CA PHE A 152 -2.09 -12.91 1.00
C PHE A 152 -3.06 -11.74 0.90
N VAL A 153 -2.80 -10.69 1.67
CA VAL A 153 -3.48 -9.40 1.49
C VAL A 153 -2.62 -8.54 0.58
N VAL A 154 -3.22 -8.08 -0.52
CA VAL A 154 -2.54 -7.21 -1.50
C VAL A 154 -3.23 -5.86 -1.55
N VAL A 155 -2.44 -4.81 -1.42
CA VAL A 155 -2.91 -3.42 -1.38
C VAL A 155 -2.06 -2.56 -2.31
N ALA A 156 -2.71 -1.74 -3.14
CA ALA A 156 -2.05 -0.63 -3.83
C ALA A 156 -2.03 0.59 -2.90
N GLU A 157 -0.86 1.18 -2.73
CA GLU A 157 -0.61 2.31 -1.84
C GLU A 157 -0.03 3.49 -2.60
N ILE A 158 -0.47 4.70 -2.25
CA ILE A 158 0.20 5.96 -2.60
C ILE A 158 0.27 6.87 -1.38
N TRP A 159 1.29 7.73 -1.38
CA TRP A 159 1.38 8.86 -0.48
C TRP A 159 0.67 10.09 -1.08
N GLN A 160 0.17 10.92 -0.22
CA GLN A 160 -0.36 12.23 -0.57
C GLN A 160 0.25 13.27 0.37
N HIS A 161 1.05 14.19 -0.18
CA HIS A 161 1.58 15.29 0.63
C HIS A 161 0.44 16.21 1.07
N VAL A 162 0.57 16.78 2.25
CA VAL A 162 -0.43 17.71 2.82
C VAL A 162 0.11 19.13 2.90
N ASP A 163 1.42 19.31 2.73
CA ASP A 163 2.12 20.60 2.75
C ASP A 163 3.35 20.51 1.85
N LEU A 164 3.38 21.27 0.77
CA LEU A 164 4.50 21.29 -0.18
C LEU A 164 5.76 21.96 0.37
N THR A 165 5.70 22.62 1.52
CA THR A 165 6.87 23.16 2.21
C THR A 165 7.56 22.15 3.11
N GLN A 166 6.89 21.01 3.39
CA GLN A 166 7.36 19.91 4.24
C GLN A 166 7.05 18.57 3.59
N LEU A 167 7.75 18.25 2.51
CA LEU A 167 7.56 16.99 1.79
C LEU A 167 7.90 15.80 2.70
N SER A 168 7.13 14.73 2.55
CA SER A 168 7.36 13.46 3.21
C SER A 168 8.44 12.64 2.50
N ASP A 169 9.04 11.72 3.22
CA ASP A 169 10.03 10.73 2.77
C ASP A 169 9.83 9.41 3.54
N GLU A 170 10.68 8.42 3.28
CA GLU A 170 10.61 7.10 3.92
C GLU A 170 10.87 7.15 5.45
N ASP A 171 11.52 8.21 5.95
CA ASP A 171 11.79 8.40 7.38
C ASP A 171 10.60 9.06 8.14
N ASP A 172 9.58 9.54 7.40
CA ASP A 172 8.36 10.09 7.99
C ASP A 172 7.43 8.99 8.51
N ILE A 173 7.89 8.27 9.53
CA ILE A 173 7.14 7.18 10.15
C ILE A 173 7.43 7.12 11.66
N VAL A 174 6.36 7.10 12.46
CA VAL A 174 6.42 6.79 13.89
C VAL A 174 5.71 5.46 14.11
N ARG A 175 6.41 4.45 14.63
CA ARG A 175 5.85 3.15 14.98
C ARG A 175 5.51 3.13 16.46
N LEU A 176 4.23 2.92 16.79
CA LEU A 176 3.75 2.82 18.15
C LEU A 176 3.85 1.38 18.67
N GLU A 177 3.48 0.43 17.80
CA GLU A 177 3.58 -1.01 18.06
C GLU A 177 4.23 -1.70 16.86
N ASP A 178 5.18 -2.57 17.11
CA ASP A 178 5.83 -3.39 16.08
C ASP A 178 6.13 -4.79 16.63
N ASP A 179 5.46 -5.80 16.09
CA ASP A 179 5.61 -7.19 16.53
C ASP A 179 7.01 -7.76 16.24
N TYR A 180 7.82 -7.06 15.45
CA TYR A 180 9.11 -7.56 14.93
C TYR A 180 10.33 -6.80 15.48
N SER A 181 10.12 -5.88 16.39
CA SER A 181 11.20 -5.14 17.07
C SER A 181 12.15 -4.39 16.11
N ARG A 182 11.59 -3.66 15.14
CA ARG A 182 12.32 -2.87 14.12
C ARG A 182 12.49 -1.43 14.53
#